data_d5586cc2e114fd3480667989dc18d08f
#
_entry.id   d5586cc2e114fd3480667989dc18d08f
#
_cell.length_a   1.000
_cell.length_b   1.000
_cell.length_c   1.000
_cell.angle_alpha   90.00
_cell.angle_beta   90.00
_cell.angle_gamma   90.00
#
_symmetry.space_group_name_H-M   'P 1'
#
loop_
_entity.id
_entity.type
_entity.pdbx_description
1 polymer ?
#
loop_
_entity_poly.entity_id
_entity_poly.type
_entity_poly.pdbx_seq_one_letter_code
_entity_poly.pdbx_strand_id
1 'polypeptide(L)'
;MQTARYSSSSTGEHFREEKPAAPALVVSIHDVSTVTRNRVEEMIRDLSEEGVSVTSLLVIPDHHHRGQIDHDPEFGRWLRALVADGHEAVLHGFHHLRNKKENEGVATRVITSSYTAGEGEFYDLSRVEAAELLRRGREALTQCGIHPTGFIAPAWLLGSEAEAAVGKADFEYTTRIGEVIDYQSGEKFGSRSLVYSVRAPWRRGISLLWNEGLFHATGGNPLLRIGLHPPDWDYPAIRHHALSCIRRALQNRDVTTYGRWLDQWRASGH
;
A
#
# COMPACT_ATOMS: atom_id res chain seq x y z
N MET A 1 31.45 -68.40 15.38
CA MET A 1 31.94 -67.04 15.10
C MET A 1 31.16 -66.51 13.93
N GLN A 2 30.09 -65.68 14.20
CA GLN A 2 29.26 -65.07 13.21
C GLN A 2 29.49 -63.56 13.28
N THR A 3 30.06 -62.98 12.25
CA THR A 3 30.32 -61.56 12.12
C THR A 3 29.04 -60.91 11.55
N ALA A 4 28.39 -60.06 12.35
CA ALA A 4 27.32 -59.20 11.93
C ALA A 4 27.87 -58.02 11.13
N ARG A 5 27.40 -57.82 9.92
CA ARG A 5 27.66 -56.62 9.10
C ARG A 5 26.60 -55.55 9.47
N TYR A 6 27.03 -54.43 10.00
CA TYR A 6 26.21 -53.22 10.13
C TYR A 6 26.17 -52.52 8.77
N SER A 7 24.98 -52.43 8.18
CA SER A 7 24.74 -51.54 7.05
C SER A 7 24.27 -50.17 7.56
N SER A 8 25.11 -49.15 7.40
CA SER A 8 24.73 -47.76 7.63
C SER A 8 23.93 -47.27 6.43
N SER A 9 22.64 -47.10 6.61
CA SER A 9 21.79 -46.31 5.70
C SER A 9 21.99 -44.82 6.02
N SER A 10 22.77 -44.12 5.21
CA SER A 10 22.78 -42.65 5.24
C SER A 10 21.55 -42.14 4.52
N THR A 11 20.56 -41.71 5.27
CA THR A 11 19.49 -40.83 4.80
C THR A 11 20.08 -39.47 4.51
N GLY A 12 20.38 -39.20 3.25
CA GLY A 12 20.75 -37.88 2.79
C GLY A 12 19.51 -36.98 2.91
N GLU A 13 19.47 -36.16 3.95
CA GLU A 13 18.58 -35.01 4.00
C GLU A 13 19.03 -34.06 2.88
N HIS A 14 18.26 -34.01 1.79
CA HIS A 14 18.36 -32.95 0.80
C HIS A 14 17.93 -31.66 1.48
N PHE A 15 18.89 -30.89 1.98
CA PHE A 15 18.69 -29.47 2.20
C PHE A 15 18.27 -28.85 0.86
N ARG A 16 16.98 -28.57 0.70
CA ARG A 16 16.53 -27.66 -0.34
C ARG A 16 17.15 -26.32 0.01
N GLU A 17 18.10 -25.84 -0.79
CA GLU A 17 18.45 -24.42 -0.81
C GLU A 17 17.18 -23.67 -1.21
N GLU A 18 16.49 -23.11 -0.23
CA GLU A 18 15.37 -22.21 -0.46
C GLU A 18 15.92 -20.98 -1.19
N LYS A 19 15.54 -20.88 -2.45
CA LYS A 19 15.90 -19.73 -3.28
C LYS A 19 15.29 -18.50 -2.62
N PRO A 20 16.07 -17.43 -2.30
CA PRO A 20 15.51 -16.23 -1.70
C PRO A 20 14.35 -15.74 -2.58
N ALA A 21 13.27 -15.28 -1.94
CA ALA A 21 12.10 -14.78 -2.65
C ALA A 21 12.56 -13.76 -3.70
N ALA A 22 12.04 -13.89 -4.93
CA ALA A 22 12.42 -12.99 -6.00
C ALA A 22 12.14 -11.53 -5.61
N PRO A 23 13.03 -10.58 -5.96
CA PRO A 23 12.76 -9.18 -5.67
C PRO A 23 11.40 -8.76 -6.23
N ALA A 24 10.62 -8.03 -5.43
CA ALA A 24 9.24 -7.69 -5.75
C ALA A 24 9.05 -6.19 -6.02
N LEU A 25 8.06 -5.87 -6.86
CA LEU A 25 7.55 -4.53 -7.10
C LEU A 25 6.09 -4.46 -6.68
N VAL A 26 5.76 -3.56 -5.75
CA VAL A 26 4.38 -3.19 -5.46
C VAL A 26 4.11 -1.79 -5.99
N VAL A 27 3.17 -1.69 -6.92
CA VAL A 27 2.59 -0.42 -7.36
C VAL A 27 1.26 -0.23 -6.65
N SER A 28 1.12 0.84 -5.87
CA SER A 28 -0.13 1.20 -5.19
C SER A 28 -0.74 2.45 -5.82
N ILE A 29 -2.05 2.40 -6.07
CA ILE A 29 -2.84 3.57 -6.48
C ILE A 29 -3.62 4.04 -5.27
N HIS A 30 -3.32 5.24 -4.81
CA HIS A 30 -3.97 5.89 -3.68
C HIS A 30 -5.27 6.59 -4.10
N ASP A 31 -6.06 6.98 -3.12
CA ASP A 31 -7.28 7.79 -3.27
C ASP A 31 -8.31 7.21 -4.25
N VAL A 32 -8.41 5.88 -4.28
CA VAL A 32 -9.40 5.18 -5.09
C VAL A 32 -10.79 5.38 -4.49
N SER A 33 -11.70 5.99 -5.24
CA SER A 33 -13.03 6.34 -4.77
C SER A 33 -14.00 6.55 -5.92
N THR A 34 -15.28 6.74 -5.63
CA THR A 34 -16.28 7.09 -6.64
C THR A 34 -15.91 8.36 -7.42
N VAL A 35 -15.21 9.30 -6.77
CA VAL A 35 -14.81 10.60 -7.35
C VAL A 35 -13.61 10.48 -8.28
N THR A 36 -12.70 9.55 -8.03
CA THR A 36 -11.43 9.40 -8.76
C THR A 36 -11.44 8.24 -9.77
N ARG A 37 -12.52 7.47 -9.81
CA ARG A 37 -12.65 6.24 -10.61
C ARG A 37 -12.11 6.38 -12.04
N ASN A 38 -12.57 7.36 -12.79
CA ASN A 38 -12.19 7.51 -14.21
C ASN A 38 -10.67 7.70 -14.37
N ARG A 39 -10.06 8.46 -13.46
CA ARG A 39 -8.61 8.67 -13.49
C ARG A 39 -7.86 7.39 -13.08
N VAL A 40 -8.38 6.65 -12.11
CA VAL A 40 -7.81 5.35 -11.70
C VAL A 40 -7.89 4.34 -12.84
N GLU A 41 -8.97 4.29 -13.59
CA GLU A 41 -9.11 3.45 -14.80
C GLU A 41 -8.05 3.79 -15.87
N GLU A 42 -7.77 5.07 -16.09
CA GLU A 42 -6.68 5.51 -16.97
C GLU A 42 -5.32 5.05 -16.44
N MET A 43 -5.06 5.22 -15.14
CA MET A 43 -3.82 4.79 -14.51
C MET A 43 -3.61 3.27 -14.65
N ILE A 44 -4.62 2.47 -14.35
CA ILE A 44 -4.54 0.99 -14.47
C ILE A 44 -4.24 0.58 -15.91
N ARG A 45 -4.88 1.20 -16.90
CA ARG A 45 -4.60 0.91 -18.31
C ARG A 45 -3.15 1.20 -18.66
N ASP A 46 -2.65 2.40 -18.34
CA ASP A 46 -1.27 2.77 -18.64
C ASP A 46 -0.24 1.86 -17.93
N LEU A 47 -0.52 1.50 -16.69
CA LEU A 47 0.30 0.57 -15.92
C LEU A 47 0.29 -0.83 -16.54
N SER A 48 -0.86 -1.29 -17.02
CA SER A 48 -0.99 -2.58 -17.72
C SER A 48 -0.21 -2.60 -19.04
N GLU A 49 -0.21 -1.49 -19.79
CA GLU A 49 0.60 -1.33 -21.00
C GLU A 49 2.11 -1.41 -20.73
N GLU A 50 2.54 -1.03 -19.54
CA GLU A 50 3.95 -1.20 -19.08
C GLU A 50 4.25 -2.59 -18.49
N GLY A 51 3.25 -3.47 -18.37
CA GLY A 51 3.41 -4.83 -17.83
C GLY A 51 3.07 -4.98 -16.35
N VAL A 52 2.48 -3.97 -15.69
CA VAL A 52 1.96 -4.08 -14.32
C VAL A 52 0.60 -4.77 -14.36
N SER A 53 0.58 -6.06 -14.10
CA SER A 53 -0.64 -6.87 -14.14
C SER A 53 -1.55 -6.71 -12.93
N VAL A 54 -1.00 -6.32 -11.78
CA VAL A 54 -1.75 -6.15 -10.52
C VAL A 54 -1.26 -4.94 -9.75
N THR A 55 -2.15 -4.30 -8.97
CA THR A 55 -1.84 -3.15 -8.11
C THR A 55 -2.55 -3.27 -6.77
N SER A 56 -2.05 -2.60 -5.72
CA SER A 56 -2.79 -2.40 -4.48
C SER A 56 -3.58 -1.09 -4.58
N LEU A 57 -4.90 -1.19 -4.58
CA LEU A 57 -5.85 -0.10 -4.71
C LEU A 57 -6.25 0.39 -3.31
N LEU A 58 -5.81 1.60 -2.95
CA LEU A 58 -6.07 2.19 -1.64
C LEU A 58 -7.41 2.93 -1.69
N VAL A 59 -8.44 2.29 -1.15
CA VAL A 59 -9.85 2.69 -1.32
C VAL A 59 -10.31 3.57 -0.17
N ILE A 60 -10.87 4.73 -0.50
CA ILE A 60 -11.51 5.66 0.45
C ILE A 60 -13.03 5.47 0.38
N PRO A 61 -13.68 5.05 1.48
CA PRO A 61 -15.12 4.78 1.49
C PRO A 61 -16.01 5.98 1.21
N ASP A 62 -15.68 7.16 1.72
CA ASP A 62 -16.46 8.39 1.55
C ASP A 62 -15.55 9.59 1.34
N HIS A 63 -14.92 9.65 0.18
CA HIS A 63 -13.88 10.61 -0.16
C HIS A 63 -14.37 12.06 -0.06
N HIS A 64 -13.92 12.78 0.97
CA HIS A 64 -14.28 14.16 1.26
C HIS A 64 -15.79 14.39 1.34
N HIS A 65 -16.55 13.41 1.86
CA HIS A 65 -18.03 13.42 1.92
C HIS A 65 -18.72 13.64 0.57
N ARG A 66 -18.09 13.14 -0.53
CA ARG A 66 -18.57 13.36 -1.90
C ARG A 66 -19.19 12.12 -2.54
N GLY A 67 -19.46 11.09 -1.76
CA GLY A 67 -20.15 9.88 -2.21
C GLY A 67 -19.55 8.62 -1.60
N GLN A 68 -20.42 7.87 -0.91
CA GLN A 68 -20.04 6.61 -0.28
C GLN A 68 -20.04 5.48 -1.31
N ILE A 69 -19.02 4.62 -1.25
CA ILE A 69 -18.82 3.52 -2.20
C ILE A 69 -19.92 2.45 -2.14
N ASP A 70 -20.49 2.21 -0.96
CA ASP A 70 -21.59 1.27 -0.71
C ASP A 70 -22.96 1.77 -1.23
N HIS A 71 -23.06 3.06 -1.51
CA HIS A 71 -24.22 3.66 -2.18
C HIS A 71 -24.06 3.73 -3.71
N ASP A 72 -22.93 3.29 -4.25
CA ASP A 72 -22.65 3.25 -5.70
C ASP A 72 -22.46 1.79 -6.20
N PRO A 73 -23.54 1.12 -6.62
CA PRO A 73 -23.44 -0.26 -7.11
C PRO A 73 -22.54 -0.44 -8.35
N GLU A 74 -22.33 0.61 -9.15
CA GLU A 74 -21.44 0.56 -10.32
C GLU A 74 -19.99 0.58 -9.89
N PHE A 75 -19.64 1.44 -8.93
CA PHE A 75 -18.33 1.44 -8.33
C PHE A 75 -18.03 0.08 -7.67
N GLY A 76 -18.98 -0.46 -6.90
CA GLY A 76 -18.83 -1.76 -6.27
C GLY A 76 -18.60 -2.90 -7.27
N ARG A 77 -19.34 -2.91 -8.41
CA ARG A 77 -19.10 -3.90 -9.48
C ARG A 77 -17.72 -3.76 -10.11
N TRP A 78 -17.33 -2.53 -10.43
CA TRP A 78 -16.04 -2.21 -11.00
C TRP A 78 -14.88 -2.64 -10.10
N LEU A 79 -14.93 -2.31 -8.81
CA LEU A 79 -13.88 -2.65 -7.88
C LEU A 79 -13.78 -4.17 -7.66
N ARG A 80 -14.92 -4.89 -7.59
CA ARG A 80 -14.92 -6.36 -7.56
C ARG A 80 -14.30 -7.00 -8.79
N ALA A 81 -14.56 -6.45 -9.98
CA ALA A 81 -13.94 -6.96 -11.20
C ALA A 81 -12.41 -6.83 -11.13
N LEU A 82 -11.88 -5.69 -10.70
CA LEU A 82 -10.43 -5.50 -10.50
C LEU A 82 -9.85 -6.48 -9.47
N VAL A 83 -10.56 -6.72 -8.36
CA VAL A 83 -10.11 -7.70 -7.36
C VAL A 83 -10.13 -9.13 -7.92
N ALA A 84 -11.13 -9.48 -8.73
CA ALA A 84 -11.19 -10.78 -9.43
C ALA A 84 -10.05 -10.94 -10.45
N ASP A 85 -9.61 -9.85 -11.09
CA ASP A 85 -8.45 -9.83 -11.99
C ASP A 85 -7.11 -9.84 -11.24
N GLY A 86 -7.16 -9.83 -9.90
CA GLY A 86 -5.99 -10.01 -9.05
C GLY A 86 -5.42 -8.76 -8.43
N HIS A 87 -6.03 -7.59 -8.64
CA HIS A 87 -5.72 -6.39 -7.85
C HIS A 87 -6.12 -6.59 -6.39
N GLU A 88 -5.49 -5.84 -5.50
CA GLU A 88 -5.80 -5.85 -4.07
C GLU A 88 -6.58 -4.58 -3.70
N ALA A 89 -7.65 -4.69 -2.93
CA ALA A 89 -8.32 -3.54 -2.34
C ALA A 89 -7.89 -3.38 -0.88
N VAL A 90 -7.33 -2.21 -0.55
CA VAL A 90 -6.80 -1.85 0.78
C VAL A 90 -7.63 -0.70 1.34
N LEU A 91 -8.04 -0.76 2.60
CA LEU A 91 -8.74 0.36 3.23
C LEU A 91 -7.80 1.56 3.44
N HIS A 92 -8.21 2.76 2.99
CA HIS A 92 -7.41 4.00 3.03
C HIS A 92 -8.11 5.15 3.77
N GLY A 93 -8.20 5.02 5.09
CA GLY A 93 -9.02 5.93 5.88
C GLY A 93 -10.51 5.72 5.65
N PHE A 94 -11.33 6.74 5.98
CA PHE A 94 -12.77 6.73 5.70
C PHE A 94 -13.21 7.94 4.88
N HIS A 95 -12.85 9.15 5.33
CA HIS A 95 -13.17 10.40 4.62
C HIS A 95 -11.95 11.02 3.93
N HIS A 96 -10.74 10.62 4.29
CA HIS A 96 -9.48 11.22 3.87
C HIS A 96 -9.36 12.71 4.27
N LEU A 97 -10.08 13.09 5.31
CA LEU A 97 -10.10 14.44 5.88
C LEU A 97 -9.82 14.38 7.36
N ARG A 98 -8.92 15.24 7.81
CA ARG A 98 -8.66 15.46 9.23
C ARG A 98 -9.66 16.45 9.80
N ASN A 99 -10.36 16.08 10.88
CA ASN A 99 -11.14 17.01 11.68
C ASN A 99 -10.19 17.90 12.50
N LYS A 100 -10.16 19.20 12.20
CA LYS A 100 -9.36 20.16 12.97
C LYS A 100 -9.87 20.26 14.39
N LYS A 101 -8.97 20.12 15.38
CA LYS A 101 -9.31 20.35 16.80
C LYS A 101 -9.11 21.83 17.15
N GLU A 102 -10.00 22.41 17.94
CA GLU A 102 -10.00 23.84 18.28
C GLU A 102 -8.71 24.31 19.00
N ASN A 103 -8.03 23.41 19.74
CA ASN A 103 -6.83 23.72 20.53
C ASN A 103 -5.58 22.97 20.02
N GLU A 104 -5.24 23.13 18.74
CA GLU A 104 -4.06 22.48 18.16
C GLU A 104 -2.76 23.18 18.53
N GLY A 105 -1.77 22.39 18.98
CA GLY A 105 -0.40 22.86 19.16
C GLY A 105 0.24 23.28 17.82
N VAL A 106 1.16 24.26 17.87
CA VAL A 106 1.83 24.81 16.67
C VAL A 106 2.54 23.71 15.87
N ALA A 107 3.19 22.73 16.51
CA ALA A 107 3.88 21.65 15.86
C ALA A 107 2.91 20.75 15.07
N THR A 108 1.76 20.39 15.65
CA THR A 108 0.70 19.62 14.99
C THR A 108 0.14 20.36 13.78
N ARG A 109 -0.10 21.66 13.92
CA ARG A 109 -0.59 22.52 12.83
C ARG A 109 0.39 22.59 11.66
N VAL A 110 1.70 22.68 11.92
CA VAL A 110 2.73 22.69 10.87
C VAL A 110 2.80 21.36 10.14
N ILE A 111 2.80 20.23 10.85
CA ILE A 111 2.84 18.90 10.24
C ILE A 111 1.59 18.66 9.37
N THR A 112 0.41 18.96 9.90
CA THR A 112 -0.85 18.63 9.23
C THR A 112 -1.22 19.60 8.11
N SER A 113 -0.85 20.88 8.20
CA SER A 113 -1.15 21.87 7.14
C SER A 113 -0.10 21.90 6.03
N SER A 114 1.19 21.79 6.39
CA SER A 114 2.29 21.96 5.44
C SER A 114 2.66 20.64 4.73
N TYR A 115 2.53 19.50 5.41
CA TYR A 115 2.90 18.20 4.86
C TYR A 115 1.72 17.50 4.17
N THR A 116 0.51 17.53 4.74
CA THR A 116 -0.61 16.70 4.27
C THR A 116 -1.82 17.48 3.73
N ALA A 117 -1.82 18.82 3.79
CA ALA A 117 -2.99 19.64 3.39
C ALA A 117 -4.32 19.25 4.07
N GLY A 118 -4.26 18.67 5.28
CA GLY A 118 -5.44 18.22 6.02
C GLY A 118 -5.84 16.76 5.79
N GLU A 119 -5.02 15.96 5.10
CA GLU A 119 -5.30 14.55 4.78
C GLU A 119 -4.96 13.57 5.90
N GLY A 120 -4.31 14.00 6.99
CA GLY A 120 -3.90 13.14 8.10
C GLY A 120 -5.05 12.72 9.00
N GLU A 121 -6.10 12.07 8.47
CA GLU A 121 -7.32 11.69 9.18
C GLU A 121 -7.02 10.89 10.47
N PHE A 122 -6.07 9.95 10.43
CA PHE A 122 -5.72 9.05 11.54
C PHE A 122 -4.58 9.56 12.44
N TYR A 123 -4.14 10.80 12.27
CA TYR A 123 -2.99 11.32 13.01
C TYR A 123 -3.26 11.54 14.50
N ASP A 124 -4.42 12.08 14.86
CA ASP A 124 -4.77 12.51 16.21
C ASP A 124 -6.14 12.01 16.70
N LEU A 125 -6.63 10.92 16.10
CA LEU A 125 -7.82 10.22 16.58
C LEU A 125 -7.51 9.52 17.91
N SER A 126 -8.50 9.50 18.79
CA SER A 126 -8.52 8.55 19.90
C SER A 126 -8.70 7.13 19.36
N ARG A 127 -8.36 6.13 20.18
CA ARG A 127 -8.54 4.72 19.82
C ARG A 127 -9.99 4.37 19.46
N VAL A 128 -10.96 4.97 20.16
CA VAL A 128 -12.39 4.73 19.91
C VAL A 128 -12.82 5.32 18.58
N GLU A 129 -12.42 6.57 18.28
CA GLU A 129 -12.73 7.21 17.01
C GLU A 129 -12.09 6.45 15.83
N ALA A 130 -10.82 6.07 15.98
CA ALA A 130 -10.12 5.28 14.96
C ALA A 130 -10.80 3.92 14.73
N ALA A 131 -11.13 3.19 15.80
CA ALA A 131 -11.82 1.90 15.71
C ALA A 131 -13.16 2.00 14.98
N GLU A 132 -13.93 3.07 15.25
CA GLU A 132 -15.21 3.30 14.60
C GLU A 132 -15.05 3.58 13.09
N LEU A 133 -14.08 4.41 12.70
CA LEU A 133 -13.82 4.68 11.28
C LEU A 133 -13.31 3.43 10.54
N LEU A 134 -12.45 2.62 11.18
CA LEU A 134 -11.98 1.35 10.62
C LEU A 134 -13.13 0.36 10.41
N ARG A 135 -14.04 0.23 11.41
CA ARG A 135 -15.23 -0.62 11.33
C ARG A 135 -16.14 -0.20 10.17
N ARG A 136 -16.49 1.09 10.10
CA ARG A 136 -17.31 1.65 9.03
C ARG A 136 -16.68 1.47 7.65
N GLY A 137 -15.36 1.71 7.54
CA GLY A 137 -14.64 1.53 6.28
C GLY A 137 -14.63 0.08 5.81
N ARG A 138 -14.43 -0.86 6.72
CA ARG A 138 -14.53 -2.29 6.43
C ARG A 138 -15.94 -2.70 6.02
N GLU A 139 -16.96 -2.19 6.72
CA GLU A 139 -18.36 -2.45 6.37
C GLU A 139 -18.71 -1.96 4.97
N ALA A 140 -18.31 -0.73 4.61
CA ALA A 140 -18.57 -0.18 3.28
C ALA A 140 -17.94 -1.04 2.18
N LEU A 141 -16.68 -1.51 2.35
CA LEU A 141 -16.03 -2.43 1.41
C LEU A 141 -16.73 -3.81 1.39
N THR A 142 -17.16 -4.32 2.55
CA THR A 142 -17.88 -5.59 2.64
C THR A 142 -19.24 -5.52 1.93
N GLN A 143 -19.96 -4.42 2.01
CA GLN A 143 -21.19 -4.19 1.24
C GLN A 143 -20.93 -4.14 -0.27
N CYS A 144 -19.74 -3.70 -0.68
CA CYS A 144 -19.27 -3.86 -2.06
C CYS A 144 -18.83 -5.29 -2.39
N GLY A 145 -18.90 -6.26 -1.45
CA GLY A 145 -18.46 -7.65 -1.63
C GLY A 145 -16.95 -7.83 -1.58
N ILE A 146 -16.23 -6.96 -0.85
CA ILE A 146 -14.76 -6.96 -0.74
C ILE A 146 -14.37 -7.00 0.74
N HIS A 147 -13.44 -7.89 1.09
CA HIS A 147 -12.90 -8.02 2.44
C HIS A 147 -11.43 -7.54 2.46
N PRO A 148 -11.17 -6.28 2.89
CA PRO A 148 -9.80 -5.75 2.90
C PRO A 148 -8.99 -6.43 4.01
N THR A 149 -7.81 -6.92 3.67
CA THR A 149 -6.83 -7.48 4.62
C THR A 149 -5.84 -6.42 5.10
N GLY A 150 -5.64 -5.36 4.32
CA GLY A 150 -4.72 -4.26 4.64
C GLY A 150 -5.43 -2.96 5.00
N PHE A 151 -4.78 -2.17 5.87
CA PHE A 151 -5.12 -0.78 6.15
C PHE A 151 -3.90 0.11 5.95
N ILE A 152 -4.04 1.19 5.20
CA ILE A 152 -2.98 2.19 5.03
C ILE A 152 -3.58 3.57 5.36
N ALA A 153 -3.02 4.24 6.36
CA ALA A 153 -3.51 5.54 6.78
C ALA A 153 -3.25 6.62 5.70
N PRO A 154 -4.18 7.57 5.51
CA PRO A 154 -3.97 8.74 4.66
C PRO A 154 -2.67 9.45 5.01
N ALA A 155 -1.93 9.87 3.98
CA ALA A 155 -0.59 10.49 4.09
C ALA A 155 0.44 9.66 4.90
N TRP A 156 0.20 8.37 5.17
CA TRP A 156 0.96 7.50 6.08
C TRP A 156 1.06 8.03 7.52
N LEU A 157 0.17 8.96 7.89
CA LEU A 157 0.10 9.51 9.23
C LEU A 157 -0.83 8.70 10.13
N LEU A 158 -0.23 7.87 10.95
CA LEU A 158 -0.90 7.02 11.92
C LEU A 158 -0.40 7.37 13.33
N GLY A 159 -1.25 7.99 14.14
CA GLY A 159 -0.96 8.28 15.54
C GLY A 159 -0.97 7.02 16.39
N SER A 160 -0.33 7.05 17.57
CA SER A 160 -0.17 5.87 18.43
C SER A 160 -1.50 5.24 18.87
N GLU A 161 -2.51 6.05 19.20
CA GLU A 161 -3.83 5.54 19.58
C GLU A 161 -4.56 4.90 18.39
N ALA A 162 -4.46 5.52 17.20
CA ALA A 162 -5.01 4.98 15.98
C ALA A 162 -4.27 3.69 15.55
N GLU A 163 -2.94 3.64 15.70
CA GLU A 163 -2.15 2.42 15.43
C GLU A 163 -2.59 1.26 16.34
N ALA A 164 -2.83 1.55 17.62
CA ALA A 164 -3.35 0.54 18.55
C ALA A 164 -4.77 0.06 18.18
N ALA A 165 -5.58 0.89 17.52
CA ALA A 165 -6.88 0.49 17.00
C ALA A 165 -6.73 -0.40 15.76
N VAL A 166 -5.83 -0.05 14.82
CA VAL A 166 -5.54 -0.85 13.62
C VAL A 166 -5.07 -2.25 14.00
N GLY A 167 -4.13 -2.36 14.95
CA GLY A 167 -3.61 -3.65 15.41
C GLY A 167 -4.65 -4.55 16.10
N LYS A 168 -5.84 -4.01 16.45
CA LYS A 168 -6.97 -4.77 17.03
C LYS A 168 -8.14 -4.98 16.06
N ALA A 169 -8.04 -4.40 14.88
CA ALA A 169 -9.13 -4.39 13.91
C ALA A 169 -9.01 -5.50 12.86
N ASP A 170 -8.28 -6.60 13.17
CA ASP A 170 -8.09 -7.78 12.31
C ASP A 170 -7.57 -7.45 10.90
N PHE A 171 -6.78 -6.38 10.75
CA PHE A 171 -5.99 -6.17 9.55
C PHE A 171 -4.69 -6.96 9.66
N GLU A 172 -4.27 -7.56 8.55
CA GLU A 172 -3.05 -8.34 8.50
C GLU A 172 -1.80 -7.46 8.45
N TYR A 173 -1.92 -6.28 7.85
CA TYR A 173 -0.79 -5.38 7.68
C TYR A 173 -1.20 -3.91 7.59
N THR A 174 -0.20 -3.05 7.80
CA THR A 174 -0.24 -1.63 7.46
C THR A 174 1.07 -1.21 6.79
N THR A 175 1.10 -0.02 6.21
CA THR A 175 2.35 0.57 5.73
C THR A 175 2.52 1.99 6.24
N ARG A 176 3.79 2.37 6.43
CA ARG A 176 4.25 3.75 6.55
C ARG A 176 5.06 4.11 5.31
N ILE A 177 5.42 5.37 5.13
CA ILE A 177 6.21 5.77 3.97
C ILE A 177 7.54 5.01 3.84
N GLY A 178 8.14 4.61 4.96
CA GLY A 178 9.45 3.93 5.02
C GLY A 178 9.41 2.44 5.29
N GLU A 179 8.26 1.87 5.60
CA GLU A 179 8.16 0.49 6.06
C GLU A 179 6.82 -0.17 5.74
N VAL A 180 6.82 -1.50 5.71
CA VAL A 180 5.65 -2.37 5.77
C VAL A 180 5.65 -3.06 7.12
N ILE A 181 4.51 -3.12 7.79
CA ILE A 181 4.33 -3.74 9.11
C ILE A 181 3.34 -4.88 8.96
N ASP A 182 3.82 -6.09 9.20
CA ASP A 182 2.99 -7.31 9.23
C ASP A 182 2.49 -7.55 10.65
N TYR A 183 1.19 -7.53 10.84
CA TYR A 183 0.57 -7.79 12.14
C TYR A 183 0.45 -9.29 12.47
N GLN A 184 0.52 -10.17 11.46
CA GLN A 184 0.46 -11.60 11.70
C GLN A 184 1.77 -12.16 12.25
N SER A 185 2.91 -11.76 11.67
CA SER A 185 4.23 -12.16 12.15
C SER A 185 4.82 -11.20 13.19
N GLY A 186 4.35 -9.96 13.24
CA GLY A 186 4.94 -8.87 14.03
C GLY A 186 6.17 -8.25 13.39
N GLU A 187 6.55 -8.66 12.18
CA GLU A 187 7.74 -8.17 11.48
C GLU A 187 7.53 -6.80 10.84
N LYS A 188 8.65 -6.08 10.68
CA LYS A 188 8.71 -4.79 9.99
C LYS A 188 9.76 -4.82 8.90
N PHE A 189 9.35 -4.44 7.70
CA PHE A 189 10.20 -4.45 6.51
C PHE A 189 10.54 -3.03 6.08
N GLY A 190 11.81 -2.66 6.16
CA GLY A 190 12.29 -1.37 5.67
C GLY A 190 12.18 -1.29 4.14
N SER A 191 11.22 -0.52 3.64
CA SER A 191 11.02 -0.27 2.22
C SER A 191 10.37 1.10 2.03
N ARG A 192 11.17 2.10 1.64
CA ARG A 192 10.67 3.45 1.41
C ARG A 192 9.95 3.51 0.07
N SER A 193 8.72 4.04 0.08
CA SER A 193 7.91 4.21 -1.13
C SER A 193 8.40 5.41 -1.95
N LEU A 194 8.51 5.25 -3.28
CA LEU A 194 8.59 6.36 -4.21
C LEU A 194 7.21 7.02 -4.29
N VAL A 195 7.13 8.33 -4.05
CA VAL A 195 5.89 9.11 -4.13
C VAL A 195 6.15 10.49 -4.70
N TYR A 196 5.17 11.06 -5.39
CA TYR A 196 5.31 12.33 -6.06
C TYR A 196 4.56 13.45 -5.31
N SER A 197 5.02 14.68 -5.49
CA SER A 197 4.36 15.86 -4.94
C SER A 197 3.98 16.80 -6.07
N VAL A 198 2.69 17.01 -6.28
CA VAL A 198 2.14 17.83 -7.37
C VAL A 198 1.75 19.25 -6.95
N ARG A 199 1.77 19.57 -5.66
CA ARG A 199 1.20 20.79 -5.05
C ARG A 199 1.82 22.11 -5.55
N ALA A 200 3.07 22.10 -6.00
CA ALA A 200 3.74 23.30 -6.52
C ALA A 200 4.77 22.92 -7.60
N PRO A 201 5.05 23.80 -8.59
CA PRO A 201 6.00 23.50 -9.67
C PRO A 201 7.38 23.08 -9.17
N TRP A 202 7.94 23.79 -8.19
CA TRP A 202 9.24 23.44 -7.62
C TRP A 202 9.25 22.11 -6.87
N ARG A 203 8.13 21.75 -6.19
CA ARG A 203 7.99 20.44 -5.52
C ARG A 203 7.96 19.32 -6.52
N ARG A 204 7.32 19.50 -7.69
CA ARG A 204 7.32 18.51 -8.76
C ARG A 204 8.74 18.20 -9.22
N GLY A 205 9.55 19.25 -9.51
CA GLY A 205 10.94 19.09 -9.90
C GLY A 205 11.79 18.36 -8.84
N ILE A 206 11.67 18.77 -7.57
CA ILE A 206 12.38 18.12 -6.47
C ILE A 206 11.93 16.67 -6.30
N SER A 207 10.65 16.37 -6.42
CA SER A 207 10.16 14.98 -6.26
C SER A 207 10.65 14.04 -7.36
N LEU A 208 10.85 14.54 -8.59
CA LEU A 208 11.46 13.76 -9.67
C LEU A 208 12.91 13.40 -9.33
N LEU A 209 13.73 14.37 -8.95
CA LEU A 209 15.13 14.15 -8.58
C LEU A 209 15.27 13.24 -7.35
N TRP A 210 14.41 13.48 -6.35
CA TRP A 210 14.38 12.66 -5.13
C TRP A 210 14.03 11.21 -5.43
N ASN A 211 12.98 10.98 -6.21
CA ASN A 211 12.54 9.63 -6.54
C ASN A 211 13.53 8.90 -7.44
N GLU A 212 14.23 9.60 -8.34
CA GLU A 212 15.32 8.99 -9.12
C GLU A 212 16.46 8.53 -8.19
N GLY A 213 16.91 9.37 -7.26
CA GLY A 213 17.91 8.99 -6.26
C GLY A 213 17.45 7.84 -5.37
N LEU A 214 16.19 7.87 -4.92
CA LEU A 214 15.61 6.83 -4.08
C LEU A 214 15.48 5.50 -4.83
N PHE A 215 15.08 5.53 -6.11
CA PHE A 215 15.01 4.34 -6.96
C PHE A 215 16.36 3.60 -7.01
N HIS A 216 17.45 4.33 -7.22
CA HIS A 216 18.80 3.75 -7.21
C HIS A 216 19.21 3.25 -5.82
N ALA A 217 18.93 4.03 -4.77
CA ALA A 217 19.28 3.65 -3.40
C ALA A 217 18.55 2.40 -2.90
N THR A 218 17.34 2.13 -3.40
CA THR A 218 16.51 0.97 -3.02
C THR A 218 16.62 -0.20 -4.00
N GLY A 219 17.48 -0.11 -5.00
CA GLY A 219 17.63 -1.13 -6.03
C GLY A 219 17.98 -2.53 -5.49
N GLY A 220 18.66 -2.63 -4.35
CA GLY A 220 19.00 -3.89 -3.68
C GLY A 220 17.96 -4.41 -2.69
N ASN A 221 16.88 -3.67 -2.41
CA ASN A 221 15.87 -4.10 -1.44
C ASN A 221 15.01 -5.24 -2.01
N PRO A 222 14.55 -6.20 -1.18
CA PRO A 222 13.66 -7.27 -1.62
C PRO A 222 12.31 -6.74 -2.11
N LEU A 223 11.85 -5.61 -1.59
CA LEU A 223 10.61 -4.95 -1.98
C LEU A 223 10.87 -3.51 -2.43
N LEU A 224 10.48 -3.17 -3.65
CA LEU A 224 10.36 -1.81 -4.14
C LEU A 224 8.89 -1.39 -4.13
N ARG A 225 8.59 -0.18 -3.64
CA ARG A 225 7.23 0.36 -3.54
C ARG A 225 7.13 1.65 -4.33
N ILE A 226 6.10 1.76 -5.15
CA ILE A 226 5.77 2.99 -5.89
C ILE A 226 4.32 3.34 -5.59
N GLY A 227 4.10 4.48 -4.92
CA GLY A 227 2.78 5.01 -4.59
C GLY A 227 2.40 6.14 -5.56
N LEU A 228 1.26 5.98 -6.22
CA LEU A 228 0.75 6.88 -7.24
C LEU A 228 -0.60 7.45 -6.80
N HIS A 229 -0.85 8.73 -7.10
CA HIS A 229 -2.12 9.38 -6.82
C HIS A 229 -2.78 9.85 -8.12
N PRO A 230 -4.11 9.91 -8.20
CA PRO A 230 -4.81 10.41 -9.39
C PRO A 230 -4.29 11.74 -9.92
N PRO A 231 -3.96 12.77 -9.08
CA PRO A 231 -3.40 14.02 -9.57
C PRO A 231 -2.01 13.92 -10.20
N ASP A 232 -1.25 12.85 -9.98
CA ASP A 232 0.06 12.65 -10.60
C ASP A 232 -0.06 12.52 -12.13
N TRP A 233 -1.19 11.97 -12.61
CA TRP A 233 -1.48 11.78 -14.04
C TRP A 233 -1.81 13.09 -14.79
N ASP A 234 -2.11 14.17 -14.09
CA ASP A 234 -2.29 15.50 -14.67
C ASP A 234 -0.97 16.14 -15.12
N TYR A 235 0.17 15.57 -14.69
CA TYR A 235 1.52 16.08 -14.96
C TYR A 235 2.34 15.10 -15.81
N PRO A 236 2.47 15.33 -17.13
CA PRO A 236 3.16 14.43 -18.06
C PRO A 236 4.57 14.05 -17.62
N ALA A 237 5.33 14.98 -17.01
CA ALA A 237 6.69 14.69 -16.53
C ALA A 237 6.69 13.69 -15.37
N ILE A 238 5.73 13.78 -14.44
CA ILE A 238 5.59 12.83 -13.33
C ILE A 238 5.14 11.48 -13.85
N ARG A 239 4.07 11.44 -14.67
CA ARG A 239 3.60 10.21 -15.30
C ARG A 239 4.71 9.49 -16.04
N HIS A 240 5.44 10.20 -16.91
CA HIS A 240 6.56 9.62 -17.67
C HIS A 240 7.66 9.06 -16.74
N HIS A 241 8.05 9.81 -15.71
CA HIS A 241 9.07 9.38 -14.77
C HIS A 241 8.61 8.13 -13.98
N ALA A 242 7.36 8.12 -13.49
CA ALA A 242 6.80 6.98 -12.76
C ALA A 242 6.80 5.71 -13.62
N LEU A 243 6.28 5.80 -14.86
CA LEU A 243 6.28 4.69 -15.82
C LEU A 243 7.71 4.25 -16.19
N SER A 244 8.67 5.17 -16.30
CA SER A 244 10.08 4.84 -16.54
C SER A 244 10.69 4.06 -15.35
N CYS A 245 10.43 4.47 -14.11
CA CYS A 245 10.89 3.74 -12.93
C CYS A 245 10.29 2.33 -12.87
N ILE A 246 8.99 2.20 -13.16
CA ILE A 246 8.28 0.92 -13.22
C ILE A 246 8.90 0.01 -14.28
N ARG A 247 9.05 0.48 -15.51
CA ARG A 247 9.65 -0.28 -16.62
C ARG A 247 11.06 -0.80 -16.28
N ARG A 248 11.87 0.04 -15.63
CA ARG A 248 13.21 -0.36 -15.15
C ARG A 248 13.13 -1.41 -14.04
N ALA A 249 12.18 -1.26 -13.11
CA ALA A 249 12.00 -2.22 -12.03
C ALA A 249 11.55 -3.60 -12.53
N LEU A 250 10.69 -3.65 -13.56
CA LEU A 250 10.19 -4.88 -14.17
C LEU A 250 11.26 -5.73 -14.86
N GLN A 251 12.47 -5.18 -15.08
CA GLN A 251 13.58 -5.95 -15.63
C GLN A 251 14.11 -7.04 -14.69
N ASN A 252 13.89 -6.87 -13.37
CA ASN A 252 14.44 -7.77 -12.35
C ASN A 252 13.56 -7.96 -11.12
N ARG A 253 12.28 -7.54 -11.18
CA ARG A 253 11.32 -7.66 -10.08
C ARG A 253 9.99 -8.19 -10.57
N ASP A 254 9.40 -9.06 -9.76
CA ASP A 254 8.06 -9.56 -10.00
C ASP A 254 7.02 -8.58 -9.46
N VAL A 255 5.99 -8.31 -10.27
CA VAL A 255 4.85 -7.49 -9.84
C VAL A 255 3.98 -8.27 -8.87
N THR A 256 3.63 -7.63 -7.77
CA THR A 256 2.76 -8.21 -6.75
C THR A 256 1.95 -7.14 -6.03
N THR A 257 1.08 -7.54 -5.10
CA THR A 257 0.39 -6.68 -4.15
C THR A 257 0.99 -6.80 -2.75
N TYR A 258 0.64 -5.89 -1.83
CA TYR A 258 1.16 -5.97 -0.46
C TYR A 258 0.79 -7.29 0.23
N GLY A 259 -0.49 -7.68 0.18
CA GLY A 259 -0.95 -8.92 0.81
C GLY A 259 -0.26 -10.14 0.23
N ARG A 260 -0.21 -10.29 -1.11
CA ARG A 260 0.48 -11.43 -1.75
C ARG A 260 1.97 -11.48 -1.45
N TRP A 261 2.63 -10.33 -1.39
CA TRP A 261 4.05 -10.28 -1.04
C TRP A 261 4.28 -10.78 0.40
N LEU A 262 3.43 -10.36 1.35
CA LEU A 262 3.50 -10.81 2.74
C LEU A 262 3.20 -12.30 2.87
N ASP A 263 2.20 -12.81 2.14
CA ASP A 263 1.89 -14.25 2.13
C ASP A 263 3.08 -15.09 1.63
N GLN A 264 3.73 -14.65 0.56
CA GLN A 264 4.93 -15.29 0.02
C GLN A 264 6.10 -15.23 1.01
N TRP A 265 6.27 -14.09 1.69
CA TRP A 265 7.30 -13.92 2.70
C TRP A 265 7.07 -14.87 3.89
N ARG A 266 5.87 -14.90 4.45
CA ARG A 266 5.50 -15.81 5.54
C ARG A 266 5.69 -17.28 5.15
N ALA A 267 5.36 -17.65 3.92
CA ALA A 267 5.50 -19.01 3.40
C ALA A 267 6.96 -19.43 3.19
N SER A 268 7.89 -18.48 3.02
CA SER A 268 9.31 -18.77 2.82
C SER A 268 10.09 -19.04 4.11
N GLY A 269 9.45 -19.00 5.28
CA GLY A 269 10.02 -19.45 6.54
C GLY A 269 11.12 -18.56 7.13
N HIS A 270 11.13 -17.27 6.78
CA HIS A 270 12.07 -16.28 7.31
C HIS A 270 11.75 -15.93 8.76
#